data_a98eaa0b95d0fcec5c44d75927e0d4d5
#
_entry.id   a98eaa0b95d0fcec5c44d75927e0d4d5
#
_cell.length_a   1.000
_cell.length_b   1.000
_cell.length_c   1.000
_cell.angle_alpha   90.00
_cell.angle_beta   90.00
_cell.angle_gamma   90.00
#
_symmetry.space_group_name_H-M   'P 1'
#
loop_
_entity.id
_entity.type
_entity.pdbx_description
1 polymer ?
#
loop_
_entity_poly.entity_id
_entity_poly.type
_entity_poly.pdbx_seq_one_letter_code
_entity_poly.pdbx_strand_id
1 'polypeptide(L)'
;FEGIKTVGLVSNYTLLISSVKGFVDIIFNSAIPSFGNLMANSDDERKYELFRCYKFLGFWVYGFCSIAFAILASPFITLWVGESRTISYGTVLLLIADFYLVGQRICMNNVKVAGGVFWQDRYVAFLQAIVNVVISIVMIKKIGLPGVYVGTIVQGLISTIIKPIIVYR
;
A
#
# COMPACT_ATOMS: atom_id res chain seq x y z
N PHE A 1 20.85 16.98 -2.90
CA PHE A 1 19.77 16.75 -3.89
C PHE A 1 20.20 15.59 -4.77
N GLU A 2 19.54 14.47 -4.64
CA GLU A 2 19.67 13.39 -5.60
C GLU A 2 19.16 13.90 -6.95
N GLY A 3 19.96 13.74 -8.00
CA GLY A 3 19.69 14.34 -9.30
C GLY A 3 18.40 13.81 -9.92
N ILE A 4 17.81 14.58 -10.82
CA ILE A 4 16.63 14.23 -11.66
C ILE A 4 16.75 12.81 -12.24
N LYS A 5 18.00 12.36 -12.52
CA LYS A 5 18.28 11.02 -13.02
C LYS A 5 17.81 9.92 -12.07
N THR A 6 18.08 10.02 -10.76
CA THR A 6 17.67 9.00 -9.78
C THR A 6 16.16 8.94 -9.61
N VAL A 7 15.50 10.11 -9.63
CA VAL A 7 14.02 10.16 -9.62
C VAL A 7 13.44 9.46 -10.84
N GLY A 8 14.00 9.71 -12.04
CA GLY A 8 13.57 9.04 -13.27
C GLY A 8 13.74 7.52 -13.23
N LEU A 9 14.84 7.02 -12.65
CA LEU A 9 15.07 5.58 -12.50
C LEU A 9 14.01 4.93 -11.58
N VAL A 10 13.73 5.54 -10.44
CA VAL A 10 12.72 5.04 -9.50
C VAL A 10 11.31 5.12 -10.10
N SER A 11 11.03 6.13 -10.92
CA SER A 11 9.72 6.28 -11.59
C SER A 11 9.37 5.11 -12.50
N ASN A 12 10.35 4.46 -13.17
CA ASN A 12 10.10 3.27 -13.99
C ASN A 12 9.55 2.11 -13.14
N TYR A 13 10.15 1.87 -11.97
CA TYR A 13 9.68 0.84 -11.05
C TYR A 13 8.31 1.19 -10.45
N THR A 14 8.13 2.46 -10.08
CA THR A 14 6.85 2.94 -9.56
C THR A 14 5.74 2.80 -10.60
N LEU A 15 6.01 3.08 -11.88
CA LEU A 15 5.06 2.90 -12.97
C LEU A 15 4.63 1.44 -13.12
N LEU A 16 5.60 0.51 -13.11
CA LEU A 16 5.32 -0.92 -13.18
C LEU A 16 4.43 -1.37 -12.01
N ILE A 17 4.83 -1.04 -10.78
CA ILE A 17 4.11 -1.43 -9.58
C ILE A 17 2.70 -0.80 -9.54
N SER A 18 2.58 0.49 -9.90
CA SER A 18 1.29 1.19 -9.88
C SER A 18 0.32 0.68 -10.93
N SER A 19 0.82 0.23 -12.09
CA SER A 19 -0.02 -0.39 -13.12
C SER A 19 -0.67 -1.68 -12.62
N VAL A 20 0.12 -2.58 -12.06
CA VAL A 20 -0.41 -3.83 -11.47
C VAL A 20 -1.33 -3.52 -10.28
N LYS A 21 -0.92 -2.58 -9.42
CA LYS A 21 -1.74 -2.12 -8.30
C LYS A 21 -3.11 -1.63 -8.77
N GLY A 22 -3.16 -0.85 -9.84
CA GLY A 22 -4.41 -0.34 -10.41
C GLY A 22 -5.39 -1.46 -10.78
N PHE A 23 -4.91 -2.53 -11.43
CA PHE A 23 -5.74 -3.70 -11.73
C PHE A 23 -6.24 -4.41 -10.47
N VAL A 24 -5.36 -4.65 -9.51
CA VAL A 24 -5.72 -5.31 -8.25
C VAL A 24 -6.72 -4.45 -7.46
N ASP A 25 -6.50 -3.14 -7.39
CA ASP A 25 -7.40 -2.20 -6.69
C ASP A 25 -8.81 -2.21 -7.31
N ILE A 26 -8.96 -2.29 -8.64
CA ILE A 26 -10.27 -2.39 -9.29
C ILE A 26 -11.01 -3.64 -8.81
N ILE A 27 -10.34 -4.78 -8.76
CA ILE A 27 -10.93 -6.04 -8.30
C ILE A 27 -11.41 -5.90 -6.85
N PHE A 28 -10.56 -5.39 -5.96
CA PHE A 28 -10.91 -5.23 -4.55
C PHE A 28 -11.98 -4.16 -4.35
N ASN A 29 -11.93 -3.03 -5.05
CA ASN A 29 -12.90 -1.96 -4.90
C ASN A 29 -14.30 -2.35 -5.41
N SER A 30 -14.39 -3.28 -6.36
CA SER A 30 -15.68 -3.81 -6.82
C SER A 30 -16.51 -4.48 -5.73
N ALA A 31 -15.88 -4.89 -4.63
CA ALA A 31 -16.57 -5.49 -3.48
C ALA A 31 -17.23 -4.45 -2.54
N ILE A 32 -16.94 -3.15 -2.68
CA ILE A 32 -17.46 -2.11 -1.78
C ILE A 32 -18.99 -2.09 -1.71
N PRO A 33 -19.75 -2.12 -2.83
CA PRO A 33 -21.22 -2.13 -2.77
C PRO A 33 -21.77 -3.39 -2.06
N SER A 34 -21.13 -4.55 -2.26
CA SER A 34 -21.52 -5.79 -1.59
C SER A 34 -21.32 -5.71 -0.07
N PHE A 35 -20.22 -5.10 0.38
CA PHE A 35 -19.99 -4.82 1.80
C PHE A 35 -21.00 -3.80 2.35
N GLY A 36 -21.39 -2.77 1.59
CA GLY A 36 -22.43 -1.82 1.97
C GLY A 36 -23.77 -2.52 2.25
N ASN A 37 -24.20 -3.39 1.36
CA ASN A 37 -25.41 -4.19 1.54
C ASN A 37 -25.31 -5.15 2.74
N LEU A 38 -24.15 -5.79 2.92
CA LEU A 38 -23.88 -6.67 4.06
C LEU A 38 -23.97 -5.92 5.39
N MET A 39 -23.39 -4.70 5.47
CA MET A 39 -23.43 -3.87 6.67
C MET A 39 -24.84 -3.49 7.08
N ALA A 40 -25.74 -3.29 6.09
CA ALA A 40 -27.13 -2.92 6.34
C ALA A 40 -28.03 -4.10 6.73
N ASN A 41 -27.78 -5.32 6.22
CA ASN A 41 -28.75 -6.39 6.21
C ASN A 41 -28.30 -7.70 6.91
N SER A 42 -27.07 -7.74 7.45
CA SER A 42 -26.54 -8.98 8.06
C SER A 42 -26.19 -8.80 9.53
N ASP A 43 -26.10 -9.92 10.23
CA ASP A 43 -25.61 -10.02 11.60
C ASP A 43 -24.09 -9.83 11.68
N ASP A 44 -23.58 -9.56 12.85
CA ASP A 44 -22.15 -9.20 13.04
C ASP A 44 -21.23 -10.41 12.82
N GLU A 45 -21.70 -11.63 13.06
CA GLU A 45 -20.92 -12.84 12.83
C GLU A 45 -20.64 -13.01 11.34
N ARG A 46 -21.64 -12.85 10.48
CA ARG A 46 -21.50 -12.94 9.03
C ARG A 46 -20.64 -11.80 8.43
N LYS A 47 -20.78 -10.58 8.98
CA LYS A 47 -19.91 -9.46 8.60
C LYS A 47 -18.44 -9.78 8.88
N TYR A 48 -18.16 -10.35 10.06
CA TYR A 48 -16.80 -10.70 10.46
C TYR A 48 -16.22 -11.84 9.62
N GLU A 49 -16.99 -12.88 9.35
CA GLU A 49 -16.57 -14.02 8.53
C GLU A 49 -16.20 -13.58 7.10
N LEU A 50 -17.07 -12.81 6.45
CA LEU A 50 -16.81 -12.30 5.10
C LEU A 50 -15.62 -11.31 5.08
N PHE A 51 -15.48 -10.46 6.08
CA PHE A 51 -14.31 -9.60 6.20
C PHE A 51 -13.01 -10.40 6.34
N ARG A 52 -13.02 -11.46 7.14
CA ARG A 52 -11.87 -12.36 7.31
C ARG A 52 -11.47 -13.03 5.99
N CYS A 53 -12.44 -13.55 5.25
CA CYS A 53 -12.22 -14.14 3.93
C CYS A 53 -11.64 -13.10 2.94
N TYR A 54 -12.21 -11.91 2.90
CA TYR A 54 -11.77 -10.82 2.04
C TYR A 54 -10.34 -10.36 2.37
N LYS A 55 -10.01 -10.24 3.65
CA LYS A 55 -8.65 -9.92 4.12
C LYS A 55 -7.65 -11.01 3.77
N PHE A 56 -8.06 -12.28 3.85
CA PHE A 56 -7.24 -13.42 3.46
C PHE A 56 -6.92 -13.41 1.95
N LEU A 57 -7.91 -13.12 1.11
CA LEU A 57 -7.71 -12.92 -0.33
C LEU A 57 -6.73 -11.77 -0.61
N GLY A 58 -6.88 -10.65 0.09
CA GLY A 58 -5.93 -9.54 -0.01
C GLY A 58 -4.50 -9.94 0.35
N PHE A 59 -4.33 -10.69 1.43
CA PHE A 59 -3.02 -11.22 1.83
C PHE A 59 -2.39 -12.06 0.71
N TRP A 60 -3.13 -12.98 0.12
CA TRP A 60 -2.66 -13.84 -0.94
C TRP A 60 -2.30 -13.08 -2.22
N VAL A 61 -3.20 -12.25 -2.72
CA VAL A 61 -3.00 -11.53 -3.98
C VAL A 61 -1.83 -10.57 -3.89
N TYR A 62 -1.80 -9.71 -2.86
CA TYR A 62 -0.70 -8.76 -2.69
C TYR A 62 0.61 -9.44 -2.30
N GLY A 63 0.56 -10.57 -1.55
CA GLY A 63 1.72 -11.38 -1.25
C GLY A 63 2.34 -12.00 -2.50
N PHE A 64 1.51 -12.62 -3.33
CA PHE A 64 1.95 -13.19 -4.61
C PHE A 64 2.57 -12.12 -5.53
N CYS A 65 1.89 -10.99 -5.72
CA CYS A 65 2.40 -9.88 -6.53
C CYS A 65 3.72 -9.33 -5.96
N SER A 66 3.86 -9.24 -4.65
CA SER A 66 5.09 -8.78 -4.00
C SER A 66 6.27 -9.72 -4.26
N ILE A 67 6.06 -11.02 -4.18
CA ILE A 67 7.08 -12.03 -4.51
C ILE A 67 7.44 -11.95 -6.00
N ALA A 68 6.45 -11.85 -6.87
CA ALA A 68 6.66 -11.70 -8.31
C ALA A 68 7.49 -10.44 -8.62
N PHE A 69 7.18 -9.30 -7.99
CA PHE A 69 7.97 -8.08 -8.16
C PHE A 69 9.41 -8.22 -7.63
N ALA A 70 9.60 -8.89 -6.50
CA ALA A 70 10.94 -9.09 -5.95
C ALA A 70 11.86 -9.85 -6.90
N ILE A 71 11.31 -10.77 -7.68
CA ILE A 71 12.06 -11.59 -8.64
C ILE A 71 12.11 -10.92 -10.01
N LEU A 72 11.00 -10.38 -10.50
CA LEU A 72 10.83 -10.01 -11.90
C LEU A 72 11.01 -8.50 -12.20
N ALA A 73 10.88 -7.60 -11.20
CA ALA A 73 10.89 -6.17 -11.48
C ALA A 73 12.20 -5.69 -12.13
N SER A 74 13.36 -6.08 -11.59
CA SER A 74 14.65 -5.67 -12.14
C SER A 74 14.95 -6.29 -13.51
N PRO A 75 14.77 -7.63 -13.72
CA PRO A 75 14.88 -8.21 -15.07
C PRO A 75 13.93 -7.56 -16.09
N PHE A 76 12.70 -7.27 -15.70
CA PHE A 76 11.73 -6.60 -16.56
C PHE A 76 12.19 -5.19 -16.97
N ILE A 77 12.66 -4.38 -16.02
CA ILE A 77 13.19 -3.04 -16.31
C ILE A 77 14.42 -3.13 -17.21
N THR A 78 15.30 -4.12 -17.00
CA THR A 78 16.46 -4.35 -17.86
C THR A 78 16.05 -4.62 -19.30
N LEU A 79 15.04 -5.44 -19.54
CA LEU A 79 14.52 -5.76 -20.86
C LEU A 79 13.77 -4.58 -21.51
N TRP A 80 13.00 -3.84 -20.72
CA TRP A 80 12.11 -2.78 -21.23
C TRP A 80 12.82 -1.45 -21.46
N VAL A 81 13.68 -1.03 -20.53
CA VAL A 81 14.28 0.33 -20.54
C VAL A 81 15.81 0.28 -20.66
N GLY A 82 16.41 -0.88 -20.42
CA GLY A 82 17.84 -1.12 -20.50
C GLY A 82 18.54 -1.26 -19.14
N GLU A 83 19.65 -1.96 -19.13
CA GLU A 83 20.41 -2.31 -17.93
C GLU A 83 20.88 -1.08 -17.10
N SER A 84 21.24 0.01 -17.81
CA SER A 84 21.67 1.27 -17.17
C SER A 84 20.56 2.00 -16.39
N ARG A 85 19.34 1.49 -16.45
CA ARG A 85 18.15 2.09 -15.80
C ARG A 85 17.66 1.33 -14.57
N THR A 86 18.44 0.38 -14.08
CA THR A 86 18.14 -0.33 -12.84
C THR A 86 18.52 0.49 -11.61
N ILE A 87 17.81 0.25 -10.50
CA ILE A 87 18.09 0.83 -9.17
C ILE A 87 18.62 -0.24 -8.23
N SER A 88 19.16 0.17 -7.08
CA SER A 88 19.64 -0.78 -6.08
C SER A 88 18.52 -1.71 -5.59
N TYR A 89 18.84 -2.97 -5.38
CA TYR A 89 17.86 -3.97 -4.94
C TYR A 89 17.21 -3.59 -3.59
N GLY A 90 17.95 -2.93 -2.69
CA GLY A 90 17.39 -2.41 -1.45
C GLY A 90 16.26 -1.39 -1.68
N THR A 91 16.39 -0.51 -2.69
CA THR A 91 15.33 0.44 -3.06
C THR A 91 14.12 -0.30 -3.67
N VAL A 92 14.35 -1.34 -4.48
CA VAL A 92 13.27 -2.19 -5.02
C VAL A 92 12.48 -2.84 -3.90
N LEU A 93 13.17 -3.41 -2.89
CA LEU A 93 12.51 -4.01 -1.73
C LEU A 93 11.67 -3.02 -0.92
N LEU A 94 12.11 -1.76 -0.77
CA LEU A 94 11.32 -0.72 -0.11
C LEU A 94 10.03 -0.40 -0.89
N LEU A 95 10.10 -0.31 -2.22
CA LEU A 95 8.93 -0.12 -3.08
C LEU A 95 7.94 -1.28 -2.95
N ILE A 96 8.44 -2.51 -2.92
CA ILE A 96 7.62 -3.72 -2.77
C ILE A 96 7.00 -3.80 -1.37
N ALA A 97 7.75 -3.45 -0.33
CA ALA A 97 7.23 -3.41 1.04
C ALA A 97 6.10 -2.38 1.18
N ASP A 98 6.24 -1.19 0.58
CA ASP A 98 5.17 -0.21 0.53
C ASP A 98 3.94 -0.74 -0.22
N PHE A 99 4.13 -1.32 -1.41
CA PHE A 99 3.04 -1.95 -2.19
C PHE A 99 2.29 -3.00 -1.36
N TYR A 100 3.01 -3.91 -0.68
CA TYR A 100 2.41 -4.94 0.16
C TYR A 100 1.62 -4.35 1.32
N LEU A 101 2.20 -3.39 2.06
CA LEU A 101 1.54 -2.76 3.20
C LEU A 101 0.31 -1.94 2.79
N VAL A 102 0.34 -1.27 1.64
CA VAL A 102 -0.83 -0.60 1.07
C VAL A 102 -1.92 -1.61 0.74
N GLY A 103 -1.55 -2.73 0.13
CA GLY A 103 -2.46 -3.81 -0.21
C GLY A 103 -3.14 -4.43 1.01
N GLN A 104 -2.40 -4.66 2.10
CA GLN A 104 -2.99 -5.18 3.35
C GLN A 104 -4.07 -4.25 3.95
N ARG A 105 -4.02 -2.96 3.64
CA ARG A 105 -4.97 -1.96 4.14
C ARG A 105 -6.20 -1.77 3.26
N ILE A 106 -6.16 -2.23 1.99
CA ILE A 106 -7.27 -2.00 1.05
C ILE A 106 -8.57 -2.62 1.56
N CYS A 107 -8.51 -3.83 2.08
CA CYS A 107 -9.69 -4.53 2.62
C CYS A 107 -10.33 -3.75 3.77
N MET A 108 -9.53 -3.26 4.71
CA MET A 108 -10.01 -2.43 5.83
C MET A 108 -10.57 -1.10 5.36
N ASN A 109 -9.90 -0.46 4.39
CA ASN A 109 -10.37 0.80 3.83
C ASN A 109 -11.72 0.62 3.10
N ASN A 110 -11.90 -0.47 2.36
CA ASN A 110 -13.14 -0.74 1.62
C ASN A 110 -14.32 -1.00 2.56
N VAL A 111 -14.11 -1.77 3.63
CA VAL A 111 -15.12 -1.99 4.67
C VAL A 111 -15.48 -0.69 5.39
N LYS A 112 -14.47 0.15 5.69
CA LYS A 112 -14.69 1.47 6.27
C LYS A 112 -15.53 2.38 5.34
N VAL A 113 -15.21 2.40 4.06
CA VAL A 113 -15.98 3.16 3.05
C VAL A 113 -17.41 2.65 2.96
N ALA A 114 -17.60 1.33 2.92
CA ALA A 114 -18.91 0.70 2.89
C ALA A 114 -19.75 1.01 4.14
N GLY A 115 -19.11 1.07 5.32
CA GLY A 115 -19.74 1.41 6.60
C GLY A 115 -19.90 2.91 6.88
N GLY A 116 -19.38 3.79 6.01
CA GLY A 116 -19.48 5.25 6.18
C GLY A 116 -18.65 5.84 7.34
N VAL A 117 -17.65 5.10 7.83
CA VAL A 117 -16.82 5.50 8.99
C VAL A 117 -15.70 6.45 8.53
N PHE A 118 -16.03 7.74 8.36
CA PHE A 118 -15.06 8.75 7.89
C PHE A 118 -14.60 9.72 8.97
N TRP A 119 -15.47 10.04 9.91
CA TRP A 119 -15.22 11.10 10.89
C TRP A 119 -14.06 10.77 11.83
N GLN A 120 -13.99 9.56 12.32
CA GLN A 120 -12.97 9.10 13.26
C GLN A 120 -11.59 8.97 12.61
N ASP A 121 -11.54 8.69 11.30
CA ASP A 121 -10.29 8.46 10.56
C ASP A 121 -9.52 9.76 10.23
N ARG A 122 -10.17 10.93 10.28
CA ARG A 122 -9.54 12.20 9.89
C ARG A 122 -8.33 12.57 10.75
N TYR A 123 -8.41 12.35 12.05
CA TYR A 123 -7.32 12.65 12.97
C TYR A 123 -6.13 11.71 12.78
N VAL A 124 -6.43 10.44 12.49
CA VAL A 124 -5.40 9.45 12.18
C VAL A 124 -4.71 9.78 10.87
N ALA A 125 -5.46 10.18 9.85
CA ALA A 125 -4.88 10.61 8.57
C ALA A 125 -3.95 11.83 8.74
N PHE A 126 -4.33 12.80 9.57
CA PHE A 126 -3.51 13.96 9.87
C PHE A 126 -2.21 13.58 10.62
N LEU A 127 -2.32 12.75 11.65
CA LEU A 127 -1.16 12.23 12.38
C LEU A 127 -0.20 11.47 11.44
N GLN A 128 -0.76 10.62 10.58
CA GLN A 128 0.01 9.86 9.59
C GLN A 128 0.75 10.78 8.61
N ALA A 129 0.14 11.87 8.16
CA ALA A 129 0.77 12.83 7.27
C ALA A 129 1.98 13.50 7.96
N ILE A 130 1.84 13.92 9.21
CA ILE A 130 2.94 14.53 9.99
C ILE A 130 4.08 13.51 10.15
N VAL A 131 3.78 12.30 10.59
CA VAL A 131 4.79 11.24 10.79
C VAL A 131 5.52 10.92 9.48
N ASN A 132 4.78 10.80 8.37
CA ASN A 132 5.38 10.56 7.05
C ASN A 132 6.36 11.68 6.68
N VAL A 133 5.95 12.93 6.78
CA VAL A 133 6.80 14.09 6.40
C VAL A 133 8.05 14.15 7.27
N VAL A 134 7.91 14.04 8.59
CA VAL A 134 9.03 14.12 9.53
C VAL A 134 10.06 13.00 9.26
N ILE A 135 9.59 11.77 9.16
CA ILE A 135 10.48 10.61 8.92
C ILE A 135 11.11 10.70 7.54
N SER A 136 10.35 11.07 6.51
CA SER A 136 10.87 11.22 5.15
C SER A 136 11.97 12.28 5.08
N ILE A 137 11.80 13.44 5.72
CA ILE A 137 12.83 14.50 5.74
C ILE A 137 14.12 14.01 6.45
N VAL A 138 13.98 13.31 7.58
CA VAL A 138 15.12 12.77 8.31
C VAL A 138 15.84 11.69 7.50
N MET A 139 15.08 10.79 6.87
CA MET A 139 15.63 9.67 6.12
C MET A 139 16.22 10.08 4.77
N ILE A 140 15.66 11.07 4.08
CA ILE A 140 16.26 11.63 2.86
C ILE A 140 17.67 12.14 3.13
N LYS A 141 17.89 12.80 4.26
CA LYS A 141 19.23 13.33 4.62
C LYS A 141 20.25 12.22 4.91
N LYS A 142 19.80 11.02 5.30
CA LYS A 142 20.67 9.89 5.66
C LYS A 142 20.94 8.93 4.50
N ILE A 143 19.90 8.57 3.75
CA ILE A 143 19.95 7.50 2.73
C ILE A 143 19.44 7.96 1.35
N GLY A 144 19.20 9.25 1.16
CA GLY A 144 18.75 9.82 -0.10
C GLY A 144 17.28 9.45 -0.42
N LEU A 145 16.96 9.38 -1.72
CA LEU A 145 15.60 9.15 -2.22
C LEU A 145 14.88 7.92 -1.61
N PRO A 146 15.54 6.77 -1.37
CA PRO A 146 14.91 5.63 -0.67
C PRO A 146 14.33 5.98 0.69
N GLY A 147 14.82 7.03 1.35
CA GLY A 147 14.32 7.50 2.65
C GLY A 147 12.86 7.94 2.65
N VAL A 148 12.32 8.39 1.50
CA VAL A 148 10.90 8.73 1.35
C VAL A 148 10.03 7.49 1.59
N TYR A 149 10.43 6.37 1.02
CA TYR A 149 9.69 5.11 1.15
C TYR A 149 9.74 4.55 2.57
N VAL A 150 10.83 4.77 3.30
CA VAL A 150 10.89 4.43 4.73
C VAL A 150 9.84 5.20 5.52
N GLY A 151 9.68 6.52 5.26
CA GLY A 151 8.63 7.33 5.87
C GLY A 151 7.22 6.78 5.58
N THR A 152 6.97 6.40 4.32
CA THR A 152 5.69 5.83 3.89
C THR A 152 5.42 4.46 4.54
N ILE A 153 6.45 3.61 4.66
CA ILE A 153 6.34 2.31 5.32
C ILE A 153 6.01 2.48 6.82
N VAL A 154 6.71 3.36 7.52
CA VAL A 154 6.46 3.59 8.96
C VAL A 154 5.04 4.14 9.18
N GLN A 155 4.63 5.14 8.40
CA GLN A 155 3.25 5.64 8.42
C GLN A 155 2.25 4.52 8.11
N GLY A 156 2.57 3.64 7.17
CA GLY A 156 1.78 2.48 6.81
C GLY A 156 1.59 1.48 7.96
N LEU A 157 2.65 1.18 8.72
CA LEU A 157 2.60 0.32 9.89
C LEU A 157 1.74 0.91 11.00
N ILE A 158 1.88 2.21 11.28
CA ILE A 158 1.03 2.93 12.23
C ILE A 158 -0.44 2.81 11.83
N SER A 159 -0.75 3.00 10.55
CA SER A 159 -2.09 2.84 10.00
C SER A 159 -2.65 1.44 10.21
N THR A 160 -1.83 0.42 9.99
CA THR A 160 -2.23 -0.99 10.13
C THR A 160 -2.61 -1.35 11.57
N ILE A 161 -2.00 -0.69 12.56
CA ILE A 161 -2.29 -0.91 13.98
C ILE A 161 -3.50 -0.09 14.45
N ILE A 162 -3.57 1.20 14.08
CA ILE A 162 -4.58 2.13 14.61
C ILE A 162 -5.95 1.94 13.94
N LYS A 163 -5.99 1.73 12.63
CA LYS A 163 -7.26 1.65 11.90
C LYS A 163 -8.20 0.52 12.35
N PRO A 164 -7.74 -0.71 12.65
CA PRO A 164 -8.63 -1.73 13.20
C PRO A 164 -9.31 -1.29 14.50
N ILE A 165 -8.58 -0.63 15.40
CA ILE A 165 -9.11 -0.17 16.69
C ILE A 165 -10.26 0.82 16.49
N ILE A 166 -10.20 1.64 15.45
CA ILE A 166 -11.24 2.64 15.14
C ILE A 166 -12.47 2.01 14.47
N VAL A 167 -12.24 1.04 13.58
CA VAL A 167 -13.30 0.41 12.79
C VAL A 167 -14.11 -0.60 13.62
N TYR A 168 -13.49 -1.26 14.61
CA TYR A 168 -14.15 -2.24 15.48
C TYR A 168 -14.78 -1.63 16.75
N ARG A 169 -14.70 -0.33 16.93
CA ARG A 169 -15.29 0.39 18.06
C ARG A 169 -16.59 1.08 17.67
#